data_cbfd6633fbe6ffe907a5f4399ebe284f
#
_entry.id   cbfd6633fbe6ffe907a5f4399ebe284f
#
_cell.length_a   1.000
_cell.length_b   1.000
_cell.length_c   1.000
_cell.angle_alpha   90.00
_cell.angle_beta   90.00
_cell.angle_gamma   90.00
#
_symmetry.space_group_name_H-M   'P 1'
#
loop_
_entity.id
_entity.type
_entity.pdbx_description
1 polymer ?
#
loop_
_entity_poly.entity_id
_entity_poly.type
_entity_poly.pdbx_seq_one_letter_code
_entity_poly.pdbx_strand_id
1 'polypeptide(L)'
;MTINRQLDLLCQEYFGTTPYVADGIFYGSAEKQWEGDTLSRILFVMKQPNSNDLLSEDYREYGLDTMLGNQNWEQLLARLYGIAHTTADGYPPYEEATLRDNLINTFNTLPFAVINLNKQNGSGTTDTRSLRTYAHDNAEFIRKQISLLRPAIIVCCGSGVFDAANEAMGNTAPASGNWTKYDDTHGILYFDTYHPGRPMAGQRLKDAYEMPLAEYASRIKTNNK
;
A
#
# COMPACT_ATOMS: atom_id res chain seq x y z
N MET A 1 3.15 -3.03 -23.32
CA MET A 1 3.27 -4.04 -22.24
C MET A 1 2.74 -3.40 -20.99
N THR A 2 1.77 -4.03 -20.31
CA THR A 2 1.17 -3.47 -19.09
C THR A 2 2.18 -3.44 -17.93
N ILE A 3 1.91 -2.61 -16.91
CA ILE A 3 2.78 -2.51 -15.71
C ILE A 3 2.82 -3.86 -14.98
N ASN A 4 1.67 -4.54 -14.81
CA ASN A 4 1.62 -5.86 -14.17
C ASN A 4 2.51 -6.87 -14.92
N ARG A 5 2.50 -6.86 -16.25
CA ARG A 5 3.41 -7.72 -17.03
C ARG A 5 4.89 -7.39 -16.83
N GLN A 6 5.23 -6.12 -16.64
CA GLN A 6 6.61 -5.71 -16.32
C GLN A 6 7.02 -6.17 -14.91
N LEU A 7 6.09 -6.11 -13.93
CA LEU A 7 6.31 -6.65 -12.59
C LEU A 7 6.52 -8.17 -12.61
N ASP A 8 5.74 -8.91 -13.41
CA ASP A 8 5.93 -10.37 -13.59
C ASP A 8 7.32 -10.70 -14.11
N LEU A 9 7.78 -10.00 -15.15
CA LEU A 9 9.11 -10.20 -15.72
C LEU A 9 10.22 -9.88 -14.70
N LEU A 10 10.06 -8.80 -13.95
CA LEU A 10 10.99 -8.44 -12.88
C LEU A 10 11.06 -9.52 -11.79
N CYS A 11 9.90 -10.04 -11.37
CA CYS A 11 9.85 -11.13 -10.40
C CYS A 11 10.45 -12.43 -10.94
N GLN A 12 10.18 -12.78 -12.21
CA GLN A 12 10.78 -13.94 -12.86
C GLN A 12 12.30 -13.84 -12.95
N GLU A 13 12.82 -12.66 -13.31
CA GLU A 13 14.27 -12.41 -13.34
C GLU A 13 14.89 -12.57 -11.95
N TYR A 14 14.21 -12.07 -10.92
CA TYR A 14 14.74 -12.03 -9.57
C TYR A 14 14.64 -13.37 -8.82
N PHE A 15 13.47 -14.02 -8.88
CA PHE A 15 13.19 -15.25 -8.13
C PHE A 15 13.50 -16.53 -8.91
N GLY A 16 13.60 -16.46 -10.24
CA GLY A 16 13.79 -17.64 -11.09
C GLY A 16 12.68 -18.66 -10.89
N THR A 17 13.05 -19.85 -10.36
CA THR A 17 12.11 -20.93 -10.04
C THR A 17 11.62 -20.93 -8.59
N THR A 18 12.09 -19.99 -7.76
CA THR A 18 11.66 -19.88 -6.36
C THR A 18 10.23 -19.37 -6.29
N PRO A 19 9.32 -20.04 -5.58
CA PRO A 19 7.93 -19.60 -5.45
C PRO A 19 7.80 -18.24 -4.79
N TYR A 20 6.87 -17.43 -5.29
CA TYR A 20 6.53 -16.12 -4.74
C TYR A 20 5.04 -15.82 -4.98
N VAL A 21 4.46 -14.94 -4.15
CA VAL A 21 3.12 -14.41 -4.37
C VAL A 21 3.20 -13.24 -5.34
N ALA A 22 2.42 -13.31 -6.43
CA ALA A 22 2.31 -12.20 -7.36
C ALA A 22 1.46 -11.08 -6.75
N ASP A 23 1.86 -9.85 -7.00
CA ASP A 23 1.18 -8.65 -6.55
C ASP A 23 1.43 -7.48 -7.52
N GLY A 24 0.76 -6.36 -7.31
CA GLY A 24 0.83 -5.20 -8.21
C GLY A 24 -0.49 -4.45 -8.25
N ILE A 25 -0.86 -3.96 -9.44
CA ILE A 25 -2.14 -3.27 -9.68
C ILE A 25 -3.24 -4.32 -9.79
N PHE A 26 -4.35 -4.14 -9.07
CA PHE A 26 -5.50 -5.02 -9.16
C PHE A 26 -6.05 -5.05 -10.58
N TYR A 27 -6.50 -6.24 -11.04
CA TYR A 27 -7.01 -6.41 -12.40
C TYR A 27 -8.36 -5.71 -12.63
N GLY A 28 -8.73 -5.58 -13.89
CA GLY A 28 -9.99 -4.98 -14.31
C GLY A 28 -9.90 -3.48 -14.59
N SER A 29 -10.80 -2.70 -14.00
CA SER A 29 -10.84 -1.24 -14.22
C SER A 29 -9.64 -0.52 -13.62
N ALA A 30 -9.12 -1.02 -12.50
CA ALA A 30 -8.00 -0.42 -11.79
C ALA A 30 -6.72 -0.37 -12.63
N GLU A 31 -6.38 -1.44 -13.37
CA GLU A 31 -5.17 -1.46 -14.21
C GLU A 31 -5.23 -0.40 -15.33
N LYS A 32 -6.38 -0.22 -15.96
CA LYS A 32 -6.57 0.79 -17.01
C LYS A 32 -6.54 2.22 -16.47
N GLN A 33 -7.17 2.44 -15.31
CA GLN A 33 -7.21 3.75 -14.68
C GLN A 33 -5.86 4.15 -14.11
N TRP A 34 -5.07 3.19 -13.62
CA TRP A 34 -3.72 3.43 -13.09
C TRP A 34 -2.81 4.13 -14.10
N GLU A 35 -2.91 3.79 -15.36
CA GLU A 35 -2.09 4.41 -16.42
C GLU A 35 -2.55 5.82 -16.79
N GLY A 36 -3.84 6.13 -16.56
CA GLY A 36 -4.46 7.39 -16.98
C GLY A 36 -4.27 8.58 -16.02
N ASP A 37 -4.24 8.31 -14.71
CA ASP A 37 -4.21 9.37 -13.69
C ASP A 37 -3.03 9.19 -12.72
N THR A 38 -2.09 10.13 -12.75
CA THR A 38 -0.91 10.09 -11.89
C THR A 38 -1.19 10.49 -10.44
N LEU A 39 -2.21 11.31 -10.19
CA LEU A 39 -2.54 11.79 -8.83
C LEU A 39 -3.25 10.75 -7.99
N SER A 40 -3.90 9.76 -8.61
CA SER A 40 -4.67 8.72 -7.93
C SER A 40 -3.89 7.42 -7.71
N ARG A 41 -2.59 7.38 -8.00
CA ARG A 41 -1.77 6.17 -7.85
C ARG A 41 -1.41 5.93 -6.40
N ILE A 42 -2.24 5.16 -5.70
CA ILE A 42 -2.05 4.79 -4.30
C ILE A 42 -1.52 3.37 -4.22
N LEU A 43 -0.30 3.21 -3.73
CA LEU A 43 0.37 1.93 -3.52
C LEU A 43 0.35 1.57 -2.03
N PHE A 44 -0.19 0.42 -1.70
CA PHE A 44 -0.06 -0.17 -0.37
C PHE A 44 1.17 -1.09 -0.33
N VAL A 45 2.08 -0.81 0.60
CA VAL A 45 3.25 -1.64 0.84
C VAL A 45 3.05 -2.44 2.11
N MET A 46 3.05 -3.76 1.96
CA MET A 46 2.87 -4.74 3.02
C MET A 46 4.21 -5.40 3.38
N LYS A 47 4.26 -6.14 4.49
CA LYS A 47 5.48 -6.83 4.92
C LYS A 47 5.77 -8.07 4.07
N GLN A 48 4.84 -9.01 4.07
CA GLN A 48 4.96 -10.32 3.44
C GLN A 48 3.57 -10.96 3.31
N PRO A 49 3.35 -11.85 2.34
CA PRO A 49 2.13 -12.61 2.24
C PRO A 49 1.99 -13.59 3.40
N ASN A 50 0.76 -13.85 3.82
CA ASN A 50 0.41 -14.93 4.72
C ASN A 50 -0.38 -15.97 3.92
N SER A 51 0.31 -16.61 2.97
CA SER A 51 -0.26 -17.58 2.04
C SER A 51 0.26 -18.97 2.33
N ASN A 52 -0.61 -19.96 2.23
CA ASN A 52 -0.22 -21.37 2.27
C ASN A 52 0.15 -21.90 0.88
N ASP A 53 -0.13 -21.15 -0.19
CA ASP A 53 0.14 -21.54 -1.58
C ASP A 53 0.81 -20.39 -2.35
N LEU A 54 2.14 -20.38 -2.30
CA LEU A 54 2.95 -19.39 -3.01
C LEU A 54 2.97 -19.58 -4.54
N LEU A 55 2.53 -20.73 -5.05
CA LEU A 55 2.62 -21.03 -6.47
C LEU A 55 1.41 -20.54 -7.26
N SER A 56 0.27 -20.42 -6.59
CA SER A 56 -1.00 -20.08 -7.25
C SER A 56 -1.61 -18.76 -6.77
N GLU A 57 -1.09 -18.13 -5.73
CA GLU A 57 -1.69 -16.92 -5.19
C GLU A 57 -1.21 -15.66 -5.94
N ASP A 58 -2.18 -14.95 -6.49
CA ASP A 58 -2.00 -13.64 -7.11
C ASP A 58 -2.98 -12.65 -6.48
N TYR A 59 -2.48 -11.69 -5.72
CA TYR A 59 -3.31 -10.68 -5.05
C TYR A 59 -4.09 -9.81 -6.03
N ARG A 60 -3.59 -9.64 -7.25
CA ARG A 60 -4.22 -8.84 -8.29
C ARG A 60 -5.56 -9.42 -8.76
N GLU A 61 -5.74 -10.75 -8.59
CA GLU A 61 -6.95 -11.48 -8.97
C GLU A 61 -8.05 -11.47 -7.88
N TYR A 62 -7.76 -10.89 -6.71
CA TYR A 62 -8.75 -10.84 -5.64
C TYR A 62 -9.96 -9.99 -6.05
N GLY A 63 -11.11 -10.66 -6.14
CA GLY A 63 -12.38 -10.03 -6.41
C GLY A 63 -13.01 -9.40 -5.16
N LEU A 64 -14.13 -8.73 -5.37
CA LEU A 64 -14.87 -8.02 -4.33
C LEU A 64 -15.24 -8.92 -3.13
N ASP A 65 -15.63 -10.17 -3.38
CA ASP A 65 -16.00 -11.11 -2.30
C ASP A 65 -14.82 -11.43 -1.39
N THR A 66 -13.62 -11.61 -1.96
CA THR A 66 -12.39 -11.81 -1.19
C THR A 66 -12.04 -10.56 -0.37
N MET A 67 -12.20 -9.39 -0.98
CA MET A 67 -11.90 -8.11 -0.34
C MET A 67 -12.84 -7.81 0.83
N LEU A 68 -14.14 -8.08 0.67
CA LEU A 68 -15.17 -7.83 1.70
C LEU A 68 -15.37 -9.01 2.67
N GLY A 69 -14.73 -10.13 2.45
CA GLY A 69 -14.74 -11.29 3.36
C GLY A 69 -13.56 -11.33 4.33
N ASN A 70 -12.68 -10.34 4.27
CA ASN A 70 -11.46 -10.31 5.08
C ASN A 70 -11.21 -8.91 5.64
N GLN A 71 -11.21 -8.81 6.97
CA GLN A 71 -11.03 -7.54 7.68
C GLN A 71 -9.79 -6.75 7.24
N ASN A 72 -8.70 -7.42 6.85
CA ASN A 72 -7.48 -6.74 6.41
C ASN A 72 -7.73 -5.94 5.13
N TRP A 73 -8.43 -6.56 4.17
CA TRP A 73 -8.75 -5.94 2.90
C TRP A 73 -9.81 -4.87 3.04
N GLU A 74 -10.83 -5.07 3.89
CA GLU A 74 -11.82 -4.04 4.22
C GLU A 74 -11.15 -2.78 4.79
N GLN A 75 -10.18 -2.94 5.71
CA GLN A 75 -9.43 -1.82 6.28
C GLN A 75 -8.53 -1.14 5.25
N LEU A 76 -8.00 -1.88 4.28
CA LEU A 76 -7.25 -1.30 3.18
C LEU A 76 -8.16 -0.46 2.28
N LEU A 77 -9.34 -0.98 1.91
CA LEU A 77 -10.34 -0.23 1.12
C LEU A 77 -10.85 1.01 1.86
N ALA A 78 -11.09 0.92 3.18
CA ALA A 78 -11.47 2.09 3.98
C ALA A 78 -10.39 3.19 3.94
N ARG A 79 -9.11 2.83 4.04
CA ARG A 79 -8.00 3.80 3.90
C ARG A 79 -7.92 4.39 2.49
N LEU A 80 -8.11 3.55 1.46
CA LEU A 80 -8.16 4.02 0.07
C LEU A 80 -9.28 5.05 -0.11
N TYR A 81 -10.49 4.76 0.40
CA TYR A 81 -11.61 5.70 0.44
C TYR A 81 -11.22 7.01 1.13
N GLY A 82 -10.67 6.91 2.35
CA GLY A 82 -10.27 8.07 3.14
C GLY A 82 -9.27 8.96 2.41
N ILE A 83 -8.21 8.37 1.85
CA ILE A 83 -7.18 9.13 1.12
C ILE A 83 -7.78 9.82 -0.11
N ALA A 84 -8.59 9.10 -0.90
CA ALA A 84 -9.17 9.62 -2.13
C ALA A 84 -10.19 10.75 -1.90
N HIS A 85 -10.85 10.78 -0.74
CA HIS A 85 -11.86 11.79 -0.41
C HIS A 85 -11.37 12.84 0.59
N THR A 86 -10.09 12.83 0.97
CA THR A 86 -9.50 13.88 1.81
C THR A 86 -9.29 15.17 1.00
N THR A 87 -9.70 16.28 1.58
CA THR A 87 -9.56 17.62 1.01
C THR A 87 -8.89 18.58 2.01
N ALA A 88 -8.68 19.84 1.63
CA ALA A 88 -8.20 20.88 2.54
C ALA A 88 -9.17 21.17 3.70
N ASP A 89 -10.46 20.83 3.54
CA ASP A 89 -11.49 21.05 4.55
C ASP A 89 -11.63 19.89 5.55
N GLY A 90 -11.05 18.72 5.23
CA GLY A 90 -11.07 17.56 6.11
C GLY A 90 -11.07 16.23 5.36
N TYR A 91 -11.41 15.17 6.07
CA TYR A 91 -11.46 13.79 5.60
C TYR A 91 -12.76 13.11 6.05
N PRO A 92 -13.24 12.08 5.32
CA PRO A 92 -14.45 11.36 5.70
C PRO A 92 -14.24 10.60 7.03
N PRO A 93 -15.27 10.56 7.92
CA PRO A 93 -15.20 9.80 9.16
C PRO A 93 -14.93 8.29 8.91
N TYR A 94 -14.30 7.62 9.87
CA TYR A 94 -14.02 6.18 9.79
C TYR A 94 -15.29 5.34 9.59
N GLU A 95 -16.36 5.71 10.28
CA GLU A 95 -17.67 5.05 10.19
C GLU A 95 -18.25 5.12 8.78
N GLU A 96 -18.05 6.23 8.08
CA GLU A 96 -18.46 6.40 6.68
C GLU A 96 -17.59 5.56 5.74
N ALA A 97 -16.27 5.60 5.92
CA ALA A 97 -15.33 4.85 5.10
C ALA A 97 -15.52 3.33 5.19
N THR A 98 -16.05 2.83 6.29
CA THR A 98 -16.31 1.40 6.54
C THR A 98 -17.71 0.95 6.15
N LEU A 99 -18.58 1.84 5.66
CA LEU A 99 -19.86 1.45 5.11
C LEU A 99 -19.66 0.51 3.90
N ARG A 100 -20.41 -0.60 3.89
CA ARG A 100 -20.25 -1.63 2.86
C ARG A 100 -20.36 -1.06 1.43
N ASP A 101 -21.31 -0.17 1.19
CA ASP A 101 -21.52 0.46 -0.12
C ASP A 101 -20.32 1.32 -0.54
N ASN A 102 -19.68 2.01 0.41
CA ASN A 102 -18.49 2.80 0.15
C ASN A 102 -17.28 1.91 -0.15
N LEU A 103 -17.13 0.78 0.54
CA LEU A 103 -16.07 -0.21 0.24
C LEU A 103 -16.27 -0.80 -1.16
N ILE A 104 -17.50 -1.18 -1.52
CA ILE A 104 -17.84 -1.70 -2.86
C ILE A 104 -17.53 -0.66 -3.94
N ASN A 105 -17.99 0.57 -3.74
CA ASN A 105 -17.75 1.65 -4.70
C ASN A 105 -16.25 1.93 -4.86
N THR A 106 -15.52 2.00 -3.74
CA THR A 106 -14.06 2.21 -3.72
C THR A 106 -13.33 1.15 -4.53
N PHE A 107 -13.63 -0.13 -4.29
CA PHE A 107 -13.03 -1.23 -5.04
C PHE A 107 -13.29 -1.14 -6.54
N ASN A 108 -14.52 -0.77 -6.93
CA ASN A 108 -14.93 -0.74 -8.33
C ASN A 108 -14.45 0.50 -9.09
N THR A 109 -14.14 1.60 -8.40
CA THR A 109 -13.93 2.90 -9.06
C THR A 109 -12.54 3.49 -8.87
N LEU A 110 -11.82 3.12 -7.80
CA LEU A 110 -10.51 3.70 -7.50
C LEU A 110 -9.38 2.73 -7.88
N PRO A 111 -8.38 3.17 -8.65
CA PRO A 111 -7.20 2.36 -8.91
C PRO A 111 -6.31 2.29 -7.67
N PHE A 112 -5.83 1.10 -7.37
CA PHE A 112 -4.84 0.88 -6.32
C PHE A 112 -3.94 -0.30 -6.65
N ALA A 113 -2.76 -0.32 -6.02
CA ALA A 113 -1.82 -1.42 -6.09
C ALA A 113 -1.42 -1.87 -4.69
N VAL A 114 -1.05 -3.13 -4.58
CA VAL A 114 -0.47 -3.71 -3.36
C VAL A 114 0.82 -4.39 -3.72
N ILE A 115 1.88 -4.17 -2.94
CA ILE A 115 3.09 -4.99 -2.99
C ILE A 115 3.49 -5.46 -1.61
N ASN A 116 4.06 -6.63 -1.53
CA ASN A 116 4.77 -7.12 -0.36
C ASN A 116 6.27 -6.81 -0.50
N LEU A 117 6.92 -6.32 0.56
CA LEU A 117 8.37 -6.16 0.58
C LEU A 117 9.07 -7.51 0.37
N ASN A 118 8.71 -8.50 1.18
CA ASN A 118 9.09 -9.89 0.97
C ASN A 118 7.93 -10.62 0.28
N LYS A 119 8.17 -11.22 -0.87
CA LYS A 119 7.15 -11.94 -1.63
C LYS A 119 7.05 -13.42 -1.28
N GLN A 120 7.96 -13.89 -0.47
CA GLN A 120 7.93 -15.27 0.01
C GLN A 120 7.03 -15.38 1.24
N ASN A 121 6.51 -16.59 1.46
CA ASN A 121 5.62 -16.83 2.60
C ASN A 121 6.29 -16.53 3.93
N GLY A 122 5.57 -15.83 4.79
CA GLY A 122 5.96 -15.55 6.15
C GLY A 122 5.05 -16.23 7.16
N SER A 123 5.54 -16.39 8.38
CA SER A 123 4.69 -16.69 9.53
C SER A 123 3.77 -15.50 9.83
N GLY A 124 2.61 -15.72 10.46
CA GLY A 124 1.63 -14.66 10.79
C GLY A 124 2.18 -13.49 11.63
N THR A 125 3.44 -13.58 12.07
CA THR A 125 4.19 -12.51 12.74
C THR A 125 5.54 -12.32 12.06
N THR A 126 5.77 -11.14 11.49
CA THR A 126 7.06 -10.77 10.91
C THR A 126 7.89 -10.02 11.94
N ASP A 127 9.08 -10.51 12.25
CA ASP A 127 10.07 -9.77 13.00
C ASP A 127 10.56 -8.56 12.18
N THR A 128 10.52 -7.38 12.78
CA THR A 128 10.92 -6.12 12.12
C THR A 128 12.40 -6.13 11.71
N ARG A 129 13.27 -6.80 12.49
CA ARG A 129 14.69 -6.91 12.17
C ARG A 129 14.90 -7.75 10.92
N SER A 130 14.27 -8.91 10.85
CA SER A 130 14.34 -9.79 9.67
C SER A 130 13.80 -9.10 8.41
N LEU A 131 12.71 -8.32 8.55
CA LEU A 131 12.17 -7.52 7.46
C LEU A 131 13.16 -6.47 6.95
N ARG A 132 13.82 -5.76 7.87
CA ARG A 132 14.82 -4.74 7.50
C ARG A 132 16.02 -5.38 6.79
N THR A 133 16.54 -6.49 7.30
CA THR A 133 17.64 -7.22 6.65
C THR A 133 17.23 -7.63 5.24
N TYR A 134 16.05 -8.23 5.09
CA TYR A 134 15.54 -8.62 3.79
C TYR A 134 15.40 -7.41 2.84
N ALA A 135 14.81 -6.32 3.30
CA ALA A 135 14.62 -5.13 2.48
C ALA A 135 15.96 -4.46 2.08
N HIS A 136 16.94 -4.45 2.97
CA HIS A 136 18.28 -3.99 2.67
C HIS A 136 18.92 -4.82 1.55
N ASP A 137 18.93 -6.14 1.71
CA ASP A 137 19.55 -7.07 0.75
C ASP A 137 18.85 -7.04 -0.62
N ASN A 138 17.56 -6.65 -0.65
CA ASN A 138 16.71 -6.62 -1.84
C ASN A 138 16.28 -5.21 -2.25
N ALA A 139 16.97 -4.18 -1.79
CA ALA A 139 16.60 -2.78 -1.99
C ALA A 139 16.44 -2.41 -3.48
N GLU A 140 17.31 -2.94 -4.34
CA GLU A 140 17.22 -2.69 -5.78
C GLU A 140 15.95 -3.27 -6.41
N PHE A 141 15.58 -4.49 -6.02
CA PHE A 141 14.35 -5.13 -6.47
C PHE A 141 13.09 -4.33 -6.02
N ILE A 142 13.05 -3.94 -4.74
CA ILE A 142 11.94 -3.13 -4.17
C ILE A 142 11.85 -1.79 -4.90
N ARG A 143 12.98 -1.11 -5.12
CA ARG A 143 13.03 0.15 -5.85
C ARG A 143 12.51 0.01 -7.28
N LYS A 144 12.91 -1.04 -8.01
CA LYS A 144 12.43 -1.31 -9.36
C LYS A 144 10.92 -1.50 -9.40
N GLN A 145 10.33 -2.22 -8.43
CA GLN A 145 8.87 -2.38 -8.33
C GLN A 145 8.16 -1.04 -8.11
N ILE A 146 8.61 -0.26 -7.13
CA ILE A 146 8.04 1.07 -6.84
C ILE A 146 8.17 1.98 -8.07
N SER A 147 9.33 1.96 -8.74
CA SER A 147 9.59 2.77 -9.93
C SER A 147 8.72 2.38 -11.13
N LEU A 148 8.40 1.10 -11.32
CA LEU A 148 7.46 0.64 -12.35
C LEU A 148 6.03 1.12 -12.06
N LEU A 149 5.62 1.06 -10.79
CA LEU A 149 4.29 1.49 -10.36
C LEU A 149 4.14 3.01 -10.37
N ARG A 150 5.20 3.77 -10.17
CA ARG A 150 5.19 5.26 -10.14
C ARG A 150 4.08 5.83 -9.24
N PRO A 151 3.97 5.43 -7.97
CA PRO A 151 2.91 5.90 -7.10
C PRO A 151 3.08 7.39 -6.77
N ALA A 152 1.96 8.10 -6.61
CA ALA A 152 1.94 9.44 -6.00
C ALA A 152 1.88 9.33 -4.46
N ILE A 153 1.23 8.28 -3.96
CA ILE A 153 1.08 8.00 -2.54
C ILE A 153 1.51 6.57 -2.25
N ILE A 154 2.32 6.37 -1.22
CA ILE A 154 2.68 5.06 -0.67
C ILE A 154 2.14 4.94 0.75
N VAL A 155 1.29 3.95 0.99
CA VAL A 155 0.77 3.60 2.31
C VAL A 155 1.58 2.44 2.87
N CYS A 156 2.47 2.73 3.82
CA CYS A 156 3.32 1.75 4.48
C CYS A 156 2.54 1.07 5.61
N CYS A 157 2.23 -0.21 5.44
CA CYS A 157 1.34 -0.96 6.31
C CYS A 157 2.08 -1.77 7.37
N GLY A 158 2.42 -1.10 8.47
CA GLY A 158 3.00 -1.75 9.65
C GLY A 158 4.41 -1.32 10.00
N SER A 159 4.81 -1.63 11.23
CA SER A 159 6.10 -1.22 11.78
C SER A 159 7.29 -1.64 10.91
N GLY A 160 8.16 -0.69 10.57
CA GLY A 160 9.37 -0.88 9.78
C GLY A 160 9.15 -0.93 8.27
N VAL A 161 7.91 -0.88 7.79
CA VAL A 161 7.61 -0.89 6.34
C VAL A 161 8.03 0.42 5.70
N PHE A 162 7.74 1.56 6.36
CA PHE A 162 8.22 2.87 5.89
C PHE A 162 9.75 2.91 5.80
N ASP A 163 10.44 2.52 6.86
CA ASP A 163 11.91 2.53 6.89
C ASP A 163 12.49 1.71 5.71
N ALA A 164 11.94 0.51 5.49
CA ALA A 164 12.37 -0.38 4.43
C ALA A 164 12.09 0.17 3.02
N ALA A 165 10.90 0.71 2.79
CA ALA A 165 10.55 1.33 1.51
C ALA A 165 11.38 2.59 1.23
N ASN A 166 11.57 3.45 2.24
CA ASN A 166 12.38 4.65 2.15
C ASN A 166 13.87 4.33 1.90
N GLU A 167 14.41 3.29 2.58
CA GLU A 167 15.78 2.82 2.35
C GLU A 167 15.97 2.36 0.90
N ALA A 168 15.03 1.56 0.38
CA ALA A 168 15.07 1.12 -1.01
C ALA A 168 15.02 2.29 -2.02
N MET A 169 14.34 3.38 -1.67
CA MET A 169 14.27 4.60 -2.46
C MET A 169 15.43 5.58 -2.20
N GLY A 170 16.41 5.21 -1.37
CA GLY A 170 17.61 6.00 -1.11
C GLY A 170 17.51 6.93 0.09
N ASN A 171 16.61 6.69 1.02
CA ASN A 171 16.37 7.51 2.23
C ASN A 171 16.05 8.98 1.94
N THR A 172 15.28 9.22 0.90
CA THR A 172 14.94 10.57 0.42
C THR A 172 13.78 11.23 1.17
N ALA A 173 12.93 10.43 1.81
CA ALA A 173 11.89 10.95 2.70
C ALA A 173 12.43 11.13 4.14
N PRO A 174 11.98 12.19 4.87
CA PRO A 174 12.43 12.45 6.24
C PRO A 174 11.98 11.34 7.19
N ALA A 175 12.91 10.87 8.05
CA ALA A 175 12.65 9.77 9.00
C ALA A 175 11.77 10.17 10.20
N SER A 176 11.54 11.47 10.44
CA SER A 176 10.94 11.97 11.68
C SER A 176 9.42 11.89 11.76
N GLY A 177 8.97 11.36 12.81
CA GLY A 177 7.87 11.60 13.76
C GLY A 177 6.41 11.68 13.29
N ASN A 178 6.13 11.95 12.04
CA ASN A 178 4.78 12.20 11.55
C ASN A 178 4.18 10.97 10.85
N TRP A 179 2.85 10.92 10.79
CA TRP A 179 2.12 9.88 10.04
C TRP A 179 2.30 10.01 8.53
N THR A 180 2.57 11.23 8.04
CA THR A 180 2.82 11.48 6.62
C THR A 180 4.19 12.11 6.41
N LYS A 181 4.92 11.64 5.41
CA LYS A 181 6.27 12.11 5.05
C LYS A 181 6.34 12.33 3.56
N TYR A 182 6.84 13.48 3.13
CA TYR A 182 6.94 13.81 1.72
C TYR A 182 8.38 13.66 1.25
N ASP A 183 8.56 12.96 0.16
CA ASP A 183 9.80 12.79 -0.56
C ASP A 183 9.85 13.77 -1.74
N ASP A 184 10.54 14.89 -1.56
CA ASP A 184 10.70 15.91 -2.59
C ASP A 184 11.48 15.41 -3.81
N THR A 185 12.32 14.40 -3.64
CA THR A 185 13.16 13.85 -4.72
C THR A 185 12.34 13.09 -5.76
N HIS A 186 11.37 12.28 -5.27
CA HIS A 186 10.56 11.44 -6.12
C HIS A 186 9.12 11.95 -6.29
N GLY A 187 8.72 12.98 -5.54
CA GLY A 187 7.35 13.49 -5.53
C GLY A 187 6.35 12.53 -4.88
N ILE A 188 6.78 11.76 -3.88
CA ILE A 188 5.98 10.70 -3.25
C ILE A 188 5.55 11.13 -1.84
N LEU A 189 4.27 11.00 -1.54
CA LEU A 189 3.75 11.14 -0.18
C LEU A 189 3.65 9.76 0.48
N TYR A 190 4.39 9.55 1.56
CA TYR A 190 4.31 8.34 2.38
C TYR A 190 3.33 8.51 3.53
N PHE A 191 2.52 7.48 3.76
CA PHE A 191 1.74 7.26 4.98
C PHE A 191 2.39 6.13 5.77
N ASP A 192 2.88 6.41 6.97
CA ASP A 192 3.46 5.42 7.89
C ASP A 192 2.37 4.96 8.88
N THR A 193 1.71 3.83 8.57
CA THR A 193 0.51 3.42 9.30
C THR A 193 0.64 2.03 9.90
N TYR A 194 -0.35 1.66 10.72
CA TYR A 194 -0.43 0.29 11.23
C TYR A 194 -0.84 -0.70 10.15
N HIS A 195 -0.42 -1.97 10.33
CA HIS A 195 -0.87 -3.07 9.46
C HIS A 195 -2.39 -3.23 9.55
N PRO A 196 -3.13 -3.34 8.43
CA PRO A 196 -4.59 -3.42 8.43
C PRO A 196 -5.12 -4.65 9.17
N GLY A 197 -4.37 -5.77 9.16
CA GLY A 197 -4.69 -7.01 9.85
C GLY A 197 -4.22 -7.10 11.29
N ARG A 198 -3.68 -6.03 11.86
CA ARG A 198 -3.34 -6.07 13.28
C ARG A 198 -4.63 -6.14 14.09
N PRO A 199 -4.74 -7.09 15.05
CA PRO A 199 -5.89 -7.12 15.94
C PRO A 199 -5.90 -5.85 16.79
N MET A 200 -6.64 -4.88 16.31
CA MET A 200 -6.96 -3.64 17.00
C MET A 200 -8.47 -3.58 17.09
N ALA A 201 -8.97 -3.11 18.20
CA ALA A 201 -10.40 -2.95 18.40
C ALA A 201 -10.74 -1.50 18.75
N GLY A 202 -11.92 -1.06 18.38
CA GLY A 202 -12.48 0.22 18.80
C GLY A 202 -11.62 1.42 18.39
N GLN A 203 -11.27 2.25 19.35
CA GLN A 203 -10.61 3.55 19.13
C GLN A 203 -9.28 3.44 18.35
N ARG A 204 -8.50 2.39 18.54
CA ARG A 204 -7.21 2.24 17.85
C ARG A 204 -7.35 2.04 16.34
N LEU A 205 -8.40 1.37 15.87
CA LEU A 205 -8.70 1.26 14.44
C LEU A 205 -9.04 2.62 13.85
N LYS A 206 -9.86 3.36 14.57
CA LYS A 206 -10.25 4.71 14.21
C LYS A 206 -9.03 5.65 14.17
N ASP A 207 -8.20 5.65 15.21
CA ASP A 207 -6.98 6.47 15.26
C ASP A 207 -6.02 6.13 14.11
N ALA A 208 -5.88 4.84 13.77
CA ALA A 208 -5.03 4.39 12.68
C ALA A 208 -5.49 4.86 11.29
N TYR A 209 -6.75 5.21 11.17
CA TYR A 209 -7.35 5.78 9.98
C TYR A 209 -7.32 7.33 10.05
N GLU A 210 -7.82 7.92 11.13
CA GLU A 210 -8.07 9.36 11.21
C GLU A 210 -6.79 10.20 11.37
N MET A 211 -5.82 9.73 12.17
CA MET A 211 -4.61 10.53 12.44
C MET A 211 -3.76 10.79 11.17
N PRO A 212 -3.48 9.79 10.32
CA PRO A 212 -2.78 10.05 9.06
C PRO A 212 -3.56 10.95 8.10
N LEU A 213 -4.90 10.81 8.05
CA LEU A 213 -5.74 11.62 7.17
C LEU A 213 -5.86 13.07 7.66
N ALA A 214 -5.92 13.32 8.96
CA ALA A 214 -5.90 14.66 9.53
C ALA A 214 -4.62 15.40 9.16
N GLU A 215 -3.49 14.72 9.21
CA GLU A 215 -2.20 15.29 8.80
C GLU A 215 -2.15 15.54 7.29
N TYR A 216 -2.67 14.62 6.49
CA TYR A 216 -2.77 14.78 5.03
C TYR A 216 -3.65 15.97 4.64
N ALA A 217 -4.83 16.13 5.23
CA ALA A 217 -5.70 17.29 5.02
C ALA A 217 -4.98 18.61 5.35
N SER A 218 -4.21 18.64 6.43
CA SER A 218 -3.41 19.80 6.82
C SER A 218 -2.33 20.13 5.78
N ARG A 219 -1.69 19.13 5.17
CA ARG A 219 -0.73 19.32 4.08
C ARG A 219 -1.37 19.90 2.82
N ILE A 220 -2.53 19.35 2.42
CA ILE A 220 -3.29 19.88 1.26
C ILE A 220 -3.61 21.35 1.48
N LYS A 221 -4.07 21.70 2.68
CA LYS A 221 -4.41 23.10 3.04
C LYS A 221 -3.21 24.03 2.98
N THR A 222 -2.04 23.55 3.34
CA THR A 222 -0.80 24.36 3.34
C THR A 222 -0.28 24.57 1.93
N ASN A 223 -0.38 23.56 1.06
CA ASN A 223 0.11 23.65 -0.33
C ASN A 223 -0.80 24.47 -1.25
N ASN A 224 -2.04 24.76 -0.83
CA ASN A 224 -3.00 25.60 -1.57
C ASN A 224 -2.96 27.09 -1.18
N LYS A 225 -2.04 27.48 -0.32
CA LYS A 225 -1.79 28.89 0.05
C LYS A 225 -0.59 29.46 -0.67
#